data_26dadfa9c9d1fbcb8347198c1814849c
#
_entry.id   26dadfa9c9d1fbcb8347198c1814849c
#
_cell.length_a   1.000
_cell.length_b   1.000
_cell.length_c   1.000
_cell.angle_alpha   90.00
_cell.angle_beta   90.00
_cell.angle_gamma   90.00
#
_symmetry.space_group_name_H-M   'P 1'
#
loop_
_entity.id
_entity.type
_entity.pdbx_description
1 polymer ?
#
loop_
_entity_poly.entity_id
_entity_poly.type
_entity_poly.pdbx_seq_one_letter_code
_entity_poly.pdbx_strand_id
1 'polypeptide(L)'
;MEVLAVFDEKNYDDTTKVYEKYNVRGVIFRDGKIAMQCSTDGEYKMPGGGMEKGESFLETLVREIREETGLTVLKESVCELGEILEMRRDIFDPSCKYICHSYFYYCKVGEKQEKLHLTPSGKGVLS
;
A
#
# COMPACT_ATOMS: atom_id res chain seq x y z
N MET A 1 5.42 -6.20 -14.01
CA MET A 1 4.23 -5.39 -13.68
C MET A 1 4.34 -4.04 -14.36
N GLU A 2 3.28 -3.59 -14.99
CA GLU A 2 3.28 -2.32 -15.71
C GLU A 2 3.38 -1.13 -14.74
N VAL A 3 4.18 -0.12 -15.11
CA VAL A 3 4.25 1.13 -14.37
C VAL A 3 3.11 2.03 -14.83
N LEU A 4 2.16 2.31 -13.93
CA LEU A 4 0.97 3.10 -14.24
C LEU A 4 1.24 4.60 -14.17
N ALA A 5 2.10 5.02 -13.25
CA ALA A 5 2.43 6.43 -13.05
C ALA A 5 3.80 6.57 -12.38
N VAL A 6 4.47 7.68 -12.67
CA VAL A 6 5.73 8.04 -12.05
C VAL A 6 5.58 9.47 -11.52
N PHE A 7 5.83 9.63 -10.23
CA PHE A 7 5.87 10.94 -9.58
C PHE A 7 7.31 11.23 -9.19
N ASP A 8 7.98 12.03 -10.02
CA ASP A 8 9.39 12.37 -9.82
C ASP A 8 9.51 13.86 -9.54
N GLU A 9 9.83 14.22 -8.32
CA GLU A 9 9.96 15.63 -7.92
C GLU A 9 11.28 16.26 -8.35
N LYS A 10 12.25 15.46 -8.78
CA LYS A 10 13.55 15.93 -9.30
C LYS A 10 14.27 16.89 -8.36
N ASN A 11 14.19 16.62 -7.07
CA ASN A 11 14.74 17.48 -6.02
C ASN A 11 15.84 16.80 -5.19
N TYR A 12 16.52 15.82 -5.77
CA TYR A 12 17.45 14.96 -5.04
C TYR A 12 18.85 14.87 -5.68
N ASP A 13 19.24 15.85 -6.48
CA ASP A 13 20.51 15.82 -7.25
C ASP A 13 21.75 15.69 -6.39
N ASP A 14 21.74 16.28 -5.20
CA ASP A 14 22.87 16.30 -4.28
C ASP A 14 22.80 15.24 -3.19
N THR A 15 21.91 14.27 -3.32
CA THR A 15 21.77 13.21 -2.32
C THR A 15 22.88 12.17 -2.47
N THR A 16 23.31 11.61 -1.32
CA THR A 16 24.40 10.63 -1.24
C THR A 16 23.93 9.24 -0.83
N LYS A 17 22.68 9.13 -0.41
CA LYS A 17 22.08 7.88 0.04
C LYS A 17 20.77 7.63 -0.70
N VAL A 18 20.35 6.37 -0.74
CA VAL A 18 19.07 5.96 -1.32
C VAL A 18 18.33 5.10 -0.31
N TYR A 19 17.06 5.43 -0.12
CA TYR A 19 16.13 4.60 0.65
C TYR A 19 15.02 4.15 -0.30
N GLU A 20 14.93 2.84 -0.52
CA GLU A 20 13.87 2.25 -1.35
C GLU A 20 12.85 1.53 -0.49
N LYS A 21 11.59 1.85 -0.71
CA LYS A 21 10.47 1.23 -0.01
C LYS A 21 9.54 0.53 -0.98
N TYR A 22 9.06 -0.65 -0.59
CA TYR A 22 8.15 -1.46 -1.38
C TYR A 22 6.84 -1.62 -0.62
N ASN A 23 5.76 -1.09 -1.17
CA ASN A 23 4.41 -1.21 -0.62
C ASN A 23 3.56 -2.07 -1.52
N VAL A 24 2.65 -2.83 -0.92
CA VAL A 24 1.65 -3.60 -1.63
C VAL A 24 0.28 -3.11 -1.17
N ARG A 25 -0.58 -2.79 -2.13
CA ARG A 25 -1.90 -2.24 -1.83
C ARG A 25 -2.98 -2.99 -2.60
N GLY A 26 -4.15 -3.11 -1.98
CA GLY A 26 -5.28 -3.80 -2.56
C GLY A 26 -6.37 -2.83 -3.02
N VAL A 27 -6.90 -3.07 -4.21
CA VAL A 27 -8.11 -2.42 -4.69
C VAL A 27 -9.24 -3.42 -4.52
N ILE A 28 -10.13 -3.13 -3.58
CA ILE A 28 -11.18 -4.04 -3.15
C ILE A 28 -12.52 -3.37 -3.34
N PHE A 29 -13.38 -3.99 -4.15
CA PHE A 29 -14.77 -3.56 -4.26
C PHE A 29 -15.66 -4.54 -3.50
N ARG A 30 -16.57 -4.01 -2.70
CA ARG A 30 -17.54 -4.79 -1.95
C ARG A 30 -18.83 -4.01 -1.84
N ASP A 31 -19.92 -4.58 -2.33
CA ASP A 31 -21.26 -3.97 -2.29
C ASP A 31 -21.28 -2.55 -2.87
N GLY A 32 -20.59 -2.35 -4.01
CA GLY A 32 -20.50 -1.06 -4.66
C GLY A 32 -19.59 -0.05 -3.98
N LYS A 33 -18.82 -0.48 -2.99
CA LYS A 33 -17.92 0.38 -2.22
C LYS A 33 -16.49 -0.08 -2.36
N ILE A 34 -15.57 0.86 -2.15
CA ILE A 34 -14.12 0.58 -2.13
C ILE A 34 -13.65 0.58 -0.69
N ALA A 35 -12.88 -0.44 -0.31
CA ALA A 35 -12.25 -0.49 1.00
C ALA A 35 -11.08 0.50 1.05
N MET A 36 -11.10 1.39 2.03
CA MET A 36 -10.09 2.43 2.19
C MET A 36 -9.55 2.41 3.62
N GLN A 37 -8.28 2.74 3.74
CA GLN A 37 -7.63 3.01 5.02
C GLN A 37 -7.66 4.52 5.26
N CYS A 38 -8.13 4.93 6.44
CA CYS A 38 -8.16 6.35 6.83
C CYS A 38 -7.08 6.62 7.86
N SER A 39 -6.19 7.57 7.59
CA SER A 39 -5.17 7.98 8.54
C SER A 39 -5.74 8.91 9.61
N THR A 40 -4.97 9.15 10.68
CA THR A 40 -5.39 9.99 11.79
C THR A 40 -5.56 11.46 11.38
N ASP A 41 -4.91 11.91 10.31
CA ASP A 41 -5.04 13.25 9.75
C ASP A 41 -6.09 13.35 8.64
N GLY A 42 -6.91 12.32 8.46
CA GLY A 42 -8.05 12.33 7.56
C GLY A 42 -7.78 11.94 6.11
N GLU A 43 -6.58 11.49 5.79
CA GLU A 43 -6.27 11.00 4.45
C GLU A 43 -6.81 9.59 4.24
N TYR A 44 -7.30 9.34 3.02
CA TYR A 44 -7.74 8.00 2.59
C TYR A 44 -6.73 7.39 1.64
N LYS A 45 -6.41 6.12 1.88
CA LYS A 45 -5.49 5.34 1.03
C LYS A 45 -6.09 3.98 0.76
N MET A 46 -5.70 3.36 -0.34
CA MET A 46 -5.98 1.94 -0.57
C MET A 46 -5.32 1.13 0.55
N PRO A 47 -5.99 0.10 1.11
CA PRO A 47 -5.41 -0.69 2.19
C PRO A 47 -4.17 -1.42 1.72
N GLY A 48 -3.18 -1.49 2.59
CA GLY A 48 -1.91 -2.13 2.31
C GLY A 48 -0.80 -1.51 3.13
N GLY A 49 0.41 -1.89 2.84
CA GLY A 49 1.58 -1.39 3.55
C GLY A 49 2.87 -1.99 3.06
N GLY A 50 3.93 -1.76 3.83
CA GLY A 50 5.27 -2.19 3.50
C GLY A 50 5.47 -3.68 3.58
N MET A 51 6.25 -4.21 2.66
CA MET A 51 6.69 -5.60 2.69
C MET A 51 7.64 -5.83 3.86
N GLU A 52 7.43 -6.91 4.59
CA GLU A 52 8.37 -7.37 5.59
C GLU A 52 9.41 -8.28 4.94
N LYS A 53 10.57 -8.39 5.59
CA LYS A 53 11.66 -9.23 5.08
C LYS A 53 11.19 -10.66 4.90
N GLY A 54 11.40 -11.20 3.69
CA GLY A 54 11.04 -12.57 3.36
C GLY A 54 9.59 -12.77 2.91
N GLU A 55 8.77 -11.72 2.94
CA GLU A 55 7.39 -11.82 2.43
C GLU A 55 7.35 -11.75 0.92
N SER A 56 6.43 -12.52 0.33
CA SER A 56 6.03 -12.33 -1.06
C SER A 56 5.02 -11.18 -1.15
N PHE A 57 4.76 -10.70 -2.37
CA PHE A 57 3.71 -9.69 -2.59
C PHE A 57 2.36 -10.19 -2.10
N LEU A 58 2.01 -11.43 -2.37
CA LEU A 58 0.73 -12.01 -1.95
C LEU A 58 0.64 -12.09 -0.43
N GLU A 59 1.70 -12.51 0.24
CA GLU A 59 1.73 -12.58 1.70
C GLU A 59 1.55 -11.20 2.35
N THR A 60 2.23 -10.19 1.79
CA THR A 60 2.08 -8.80 2.25
C THR A 60 0.65 -8.31 2.06
N LEU A 61 0.07 -8.56 0.88
CA LEU A 61 -1.29 -8.14 0.56
C LEU A 61 -2.30 -8.74 1.55
N VAL A 62 -2.20 -10.05 1.77
CA VAL A 62 -3.11 -10.76 2.68
C VAL A 62 -2.98 -10.23 4.11
N ARG A 63 -1.77 -10.11 4.59
CA ARG A 63 -1.49 -9.63 5.95
C ARG A 63 -1.98 -8.20 6.16
N GLU A 64 -1.59 -7.29 5.28
CA GLU A 64 -1.92 -5.88 5.43
C GLU A 64 -3.42 -5.61 5.32
N ILE A 65 -4.10 -6.27 4.38
CA ILE A 65 -5.54 -6.09 4.25
C ILE A 65 -6.27 -6.59 5.50
N ARG A 66 -5.83 -7.71 6.06
CA ARG A 66 -6.41 -8.22 7.31
C ARG A 66 -6.19 -7.25 8.47
N GLU A 67 -4.96 -6.73 8.60
CA GLU A 67 -4.63 -5.79 9.67
C GLU A 67 -5.42 -4.49 9.59
N GLU A 68 -5.58 -3.96 8.37
CA GLU A 68 -6.16 -2.63 8.16
C GLU A 68 -7.69 -2.64 8.03
N THR A 69 -8.28 -3.72 7.54
CA THR A 69 -9.72 -3.79 7.27
C THR A 69 -10.45 -4.93 7.97
N GLY A 70 -9.72 -5.91 8.50
CA GLY A 70 -10.30 -7.13 9.04
C GLY A 70 -10.78 -8.11 7.98
N LEU A 71 -10.60 -7.80 6.71
CA LEU A 71 -11.09 -8.63 5.61
C LEU A 71 -10.05 -9.69 5.22
N THR A 72 -10.54 -10.83 4.75
CA THR A 72 -9.70 -11.93 4.27
C THR A 72 -9.67 -11.94 2.76
N VAL A 73 -8.48 -11.80 2.18
CA VAL A 73 -8.27 -11.83 0.74
C VAL A 73 -8.52 -13.25 0.22
N LEU A 74 -9.30 -13.35 -0.87
CA LEU A 74 -9.46 -14.59 -1.62
C LEU A 74 -8.29 -14.69 -2.59
N LYS A 75 -7.30 -15.51 -2.27
CA LYS A 75 -5.99 -15.54 -2.96
C LYS A 75 -6.12 -15.79 -4.46
N GLU A 76 -7.05 -16.64 -4.87
CA GLU A 76 -7.27 -16.96 -6.28
C GLU A 76 -7.87 -15.79 -7.08
N SER A 77 -8.36 -14.76 -6.41
CA SER A 77 -8.93 -13.59 -7.06
C SER A 77 -7.93 -12.49 -7.34
N VAL A 78 -6.71 -12.62 -6.83
CA VAL A 78 -5.70 -11.57 -6.89
C VAL A 78 -5.21 -11.38 -8.32
N CYS A 79 -5.24 -10.15 -8.80
CA CYS A 79 -4.88 -9.80 -10.16
C CYS A 79 -4.03 -8.52 -10.14
N GLU A 80 -2.93 -8.53 -10.87
CA GLU A 80 -2.05 -7.36 -10.95
C GLU A 80 -2.74 -6.19 -11.65
N LEU A 81 -2.64 -5.00 -11.07
CA LEU A 81 -3.05 -3.75 -11.72
C LEU A 81 -1.83 -3.00 -12.25
N GLY A 82 -0.86 -2.77 -11.42
CA GLY A 82 0.33 -2.06 -11.84
C GLY A 82 1.07 -1.40 -10.70
N GLU A 83 2.14 -0.72 -11.03
CA GLU A 83 3.03 -0.05 -10.10
C GLU A 83 2.91 1.46 -10.21
N ILE A 84 2.94 2.15 -9.07
CA ILE A 84 3.14 3.59 -9.00
C ILE A 84 4.51 3.82 -8.36
N LEU A 85 5.35 4.59 -9.05
CA LEU A 85 6.70 4.89 -8.61
C LEU A 85 6.78 6.35 -8.17
N GLU A 86 7.31 6.58 -6.98
CA GLU A 86 7.54 7.92 -6.43
C GLU A 86 9.02 8.10 -6.14
N MET A 87 9.58 9.21 -6.57
CA MET A 87 10.98 9.58 -6.33
C MET A 87 11.05 11.02 -5.84
N ARG A 88 11.72 11.24 -4.73
CA ARG A 88 11.90 12.57 -4.15
C ARG A 88 13.03 12.56 -3.12
N ARG A 89 13.42 13.76 -2.68
CA ARG A 89 14.27 13.88 -1.50
C ARG A 89 13.46 13.42 -0.28
N ASP A 90 14.10 12.67 0.61
CA ASP A 90 13.44 12.23 1.83
C ASP A 90 13.15 13.44 2.74
N ILE A 91 11.95 13.49 3.32
CA ILE A 91 11.54 14.61 4.17
C ILE A 91 12.20 14.59 5.56
N PHE A 92 12.69 13.44 5.98
CA PHE A 92 13.35 13.28 7.29
C PHE A 92 14.87 13.34 7.21
N ASP A 93 15.45 12.93 6.07
CA ASP A 93 16.88 12.92 5.84
C ASP A 93 17.18 13.58 4.50
N PRO A 94 17.57 14.86 4.48
CA PRO A 94 17.81 15.58 3.22
C PRO A 94 18.97 15.03 2.39
N SER A 95 19.85 14.21 2.95
CA SER A 95 20.94 13.57 2.21
C SER A 95 20.48 12.33 1.45
N CYS A 96 19.22 11.93 1.61
CA CYS A 96 18.69 10.68 1.10
C CYS A 96 17.68 10.91 -0.04
N LYS A 97 17.82 10.14 -1.12
CA LYS A 97 16.80 10.01 -2.16
C LYS A 97 15.81 8.94 -1.73
N TYR A 98 14.55 9.30 -1.66
CA TYR A 98 13.46 8.39 -1.33
C TYR A 98 12.83 7.86 -2.61
N ILE A 99 12.76 6.54 -2.73
CA ILE A 99 12.10 5.85 -3.84
C ILE A 99 11.04 4.93 -3.25
N CYS A 100 9.79 5.12 -3.64
CA CYS A 100 8.71 4.26 -3.20
C CYS A 100 8.06 3.55 -4.37
N HIS A 101 8.05 2.23 -4.31
CA HIS A 101 7.35 1.37 -5.27
C HIS A 101 6.03 0.95 -4.61
N SER A 102 4.91 1.33 -5.19
CA SER A 102 3.60 0.89 -4.72
C SER A 102 2.99 -0.05 -5.76
N TYR A 103 2.83 -1.31 -5.38
CA TYR A 103 2.29 -2.35 -6.26
C TYR A 103 0.81 -2.54 -5.93
N PHE A 104 -0.05 -2.31 -6.92
CA PHE A 104 -1.49 -2.39 -6.76
C PHE A 104 -2.03 -3.70 -7.33
N TYR A 105 -2.85 -4.35 -6.53
CA TYR A 105 -3.52 -5.59 -6.90
C TYR A 105 -5.01 -5.43 -6.72
N TYR A 106 -5.76 -5.89 -7.70
CA TYR A 106 -7.20 -6.05 -7.58
C TYR A 106 -7.47 -7.38 -6.88
N CYS A 107 -8.36 -7.39 -5.90
CA CYS A 107 -8.70 -8.65 -5.23
C CYS A 107 -10.13 -8.63 -4.68
N LYS A 108 -10.65 -9.82 -4.49
CA LYS A 108 -11.92 -10.04 -3.81
C LYS A 108 -11.64 -10.49 -2.38
N VAL A 109 -12.58 -10.25 -1.50
CA VAL A 109 -12.48 -10.61 -0.09
C VAL A 109 -13.67 -11.45 0.32
N GLY A 110 -13.47 -12.24 1.38
CA GLY A 110 -14.55 -13.01 1.98
C GLY A 110 -15.55 -12.09 2.69
N GLU A 111 -16.78 -12.58 2.87
CA GLU A 111 -17.83 -11.81 3.52
C GLU A 111 -17.59 -11.63 5.02
N LYS A 112 -16.91 -12.60 5.65
CA LYS A 112 -16.66 -12.56 7.09
C LYS A 112 -15.50 -11.64 7.40
N GLN A 113 -15.78 -10.64 8.23
CA GLN A 113 -14.78 -9.68 8.67
C GLN A 113 -14.22 -10.08 10.03
N GLU A 114 -12.90 -10.11 10.16
CA GLU A 114 -12.22 -10.35 11.41
C GLU A 114 -12.09 -9.04 12.19
N LYS A 115 -11.69 -9.16 13.47
CA LYS A 115 -11.39 -7.99 14.29
C LYS A 115 -10.24 -7.20 13.68
N LEU A 116 -10.40 -5.88 13.60
CA LEU A 116 -9.39 -4.99 13.05
C LEU A 116 -8.13 -4.97 13.91
N HIS A 117 -6.97 -4.93 13.23
CA HIS A 117 -5.67 -4.69 13.84
C HIS A 117 -5.20 -3.32 13.36
N LEU A 118 -5.52 -2.29 14.14
CA LEU A 118 -5.23 -0.91 13.76
C LEU A 118 -3.76 -0.59 13.94
N THR A 119 -3.21 0.17 12.99
CA THR A 119 -1.87 0.74 13.13
C THR A 119 -1.96 2.12 13.77
N PRO A 120 -0.85 2.67 14.32
CA PRO A 120 -0.86 4.02 14.87
C PRO A 120 -1.25 5.10 13.86
N SER A 121 -1.07 4.85 12.56
CA SER A 121 -1.31 5.82 11.51
C SER A 121 -2.65 5.68 10.80
N GLY A 122 -3.47 4.68 11.14
CA GLY A 122 -4.71 4.53 10.43
C GLY A 122 -5.63 3.45 10.95
N LYS A 123 -6.80 3.36 10.31
CA LYS A 123 -7.81 2.35 10.56
C LYS A 123 -8.50 1.96 9.26
N GLY A 124 -8.98 0.73 9.17
CA GLY A 124 -9.70 0.25 8.01
C GLY A 124 -11.11 0.82 7.93
N VAL A 125 -11.53 1.19 6.72
CA VAL A 125 -12.86 1.74 6.45
C VAL A 125 -13.37 1.19 5.12
N LEU A 126 -14.67 0.88 5.06
CA LEU A 126 -15.38 0.61 3.82
C LEU A 126 -16.19 1.83 3.43
N SER A 127 -15.94 2.35 2.26
CA SER A 127 -16.65 3.54 1.75
C SER A 127 -17.35 3.27 0.42
#